data_095147865370745078d92237bb6ffa86
#
_entry.id   095147865370745078d92237bb6ffa86
#
_cell.length_a   1.000
_cell.length_b   1.000
_cell.length_c   1.000
_cell.angle_alpha   90.00
_cell.angle_beta   90.00
_cell.angle_gamma   90.00
#
_symmetry.space_group_name_H-M   'P 1'
#
loop_
_entity.id
_entity.type
_entity.pdbx_description
1 polymer ?
#
loop_
_entity_poly.entity_id
_entity_poly.type
_entity_poly.pdbx_seq_one_letter_code
_entity_poly.pdbx_strand_id
1 'polypeptide(L)'
;MKYRIYVIEDDENIRNLICVALENFGYCASGFETAEEALDNLSALLRRGREAQREYPAMFVFDWMLPGMDGMAAIRKIREMPDFSAAPVLMLTAKDREMDIVQGLDNGADDYMTKPFGILELSARVRNLLKRVEPAKEEVSSLTIGEVSINRETREVIACGDRTELTLKEFELLTYL
;
A
#
# COMPACT_ATOMS: atom_id res chain seq x y z
N MET A 1 11.26 -5.69 3.65
CA MET A 1 10.28 -6.69 3.17
C MET A 1 9.58 -6.10 1.97
N LYS A 2 9.38 -6.83 0.85
CA LYS A 2 8.65 -6.27 -0.30
C LYS A 2 7.15 -6.42 -0.05
N TYR A 3 6.37 -5.35 -0.22
CA TYR A 3 4.91 -5.42 -0.17
C TYR A 3 4.39 -6.26 -1.34
N ARG A 4 3.44 -7.15 -1.04
CA ARG A 4 2.71 -7.91 -2.06
C ARG A 4 1.45 -7.15 -2.45
N ILE A 5 1.20 -7.03 -3.75
CA ILE A 5 0.05 -6.35 -4.33
C ILE A 5 -0.70 -7.34 -5.22
N TYR A 6 -1.99 -7.49 -4.98
CA TYR A 6 -2.85 -8.27 -5.86
C TYR A 6 -3.42 -7.36 -6.94
N VAL A 7 -3.31 -7.80 -8.19
CA VAL A 7 -3.81 -7.12 -9.38
C VAL A 7 -4.91 -7.97 -10.01
N ILE A 8 -6.13 -7.48 -9.98
CA ILE A 8 -7.30 -8.18 -10.50
C ILE A 8 -7.81 -7.42 -11.72
N GLU A 9 -7.59 -7.97 -12.89
CA GLU A 9 -7.83 -7.36 -14.21
C GLU A 9 -8.05 -8.48 -15.23
N ASP A 10 -9.13 -8.45 -15.99
CA ASP A 10 -9.46 -9.50 -16.96
C ASP A 10 -8.61 -9.41 -18.23
N ASP A 11 -8.24 -8.20 -18.67
CA ASP A 11 -7.32 -8.04 -19.80
C ASP A 11 -5.90 -8.46 -19.41
N GLU A 12 -5.41 -9.54 -20.03
CA GLU A 12 -4.09 -10.10 -19.79
C GLU A 12 -2.96 -9.09 -20.03
N ASN A 13 -3.08 -8.25 -21.07
CA ASN A 13 -2.02 -7.30 -21.40
C ASN A 13 -1.94 -6.18 -20.36
N ILE A 14 -3.10 -5.68 -19.92
CA ILE A 14 -3.19 -4.64 -18.88
C ILE A 14 -2.70 -5.22 -17.55
N ARG A 15 -3.16 -6.42 -17.19
CA ARG A 15 -2.73 -7.14 -15.98
C ARG A 15 -1.23 -7.32 -15.94
N ASN A 16 -0.63 -7.82 -17.03
CA ASN A 16 0.80 -8.02 -17.13
C ASN A 16 1.57 -6.70 -17.08
N LEU A 17 1.09 -5.65 -17.77
CA LEU A 17 1.69 -4.32 -17.72
C LEU A 17 1.75 -3.77 -16.29
N ILE A 18 0.66 -3.88 -15.54
CA ILE A 18 0.58 -3.44 -14.15
C ILE A 18 1.54 -4.25 -13.27
N CYS A 19 1.53 -5.58 -13.38
CA CYS A 19 2.39 -6.45 -12.60
C CYS A 19 3.88 -6.13 -12.82
N VAL A 20 4.32 -6.06 -14.09
CA VAL A 20 5.70 -5.73 -14.43
C VAL A 20 6.09 -4.33 -13.93
N ALA A 21 5.19 -3.36 -14.06
CA ALA A 21 5.44 -2.02 -13.55
C ALA A 21 5.63 -2.01 -12.03
N LEU A 22 4.77 -2.68 -11.28
CA LEU A 22 4.87 -2.78 -9.82
C LEU A 22 6.15 -3.50 -9.38
N GLU A 23 6.55 -4.57 -10.08
CA GLU A 23 7.81 -5.28 -9.83
C GLU A 23 9.04 -4.40 -10.06
N ASN A 24 9.03 -3.59 -11.12
CA ASN A 24 10.10 -2.61 -11.40
C ASN A 24 10.20 -1.53 -10.31
N PHE A 25 9.10 -1.21 -9.63
CA PHE A 25 9.09 -0.30 -8.48
C PHE A 25 9.43 -0.99 -7.15
N GLY A 26 9.77 -2.28 -7.20
CA GLY A 26 10.27 -3.02 -6.03
C GLY A 26 9.20 -3.73 -5.21
N TYR A 27 7.96 -3.81 -5.68
CA TYR A 27 6.88 -4.59 -5.06
C TYR A 27 6.90 -6.05 -5.52
N CYS A 28 6.07 -6.90 -4.91
CA CYS A 28 5.75 -8.24 -5.41
C CYS A 28 4.33 -8.19 -5.96
N ALA A 29 4.13 -8.36 -7.25
CA ALA A 29 2.82 -8.39 -7.86
C ALA A 29 2.31 -9.83 -8.04
N SER A 30 1.01 -10.03 -7.88
CA SER A 30 0.32 -11.28 -8.21
C SER A 30 -0.94 -10.93 -8.99
N GLY A 31 -1.01 -11.36 -10.26
CA GLY A 31 -2.12 -11.07 -11.16
C GLY A 31 -3.18 -12.16 -11.12
N PHE A 32 -4.44 -11.77 -11.16
CA PHE A 32 -5.63 -12.63 -11.23
C PHE A 32 -6.54 -12.14 -12.34
N GLU A 33 -7.13 -13.05 -13.07
CA GLU A 33 -8.06 -12.73 -14.16
C GLU A 33 -9.45 -12.37 -13.63
N THR A 34 -9.85 -13.01 -12.53
CA THR A 34 -11.16 -12.82 -11.92
C THR A 34 -11.06 -12.51 -10.42
N ALA A 35 -12.12 -11.88 -9.90
CA ALA A 35 -12.25 -11.63 -8.48
C ALA A 35 -12.33 -12.93 -7.67
N GLU A 36 -12.99 -13.95 -8.23
CA GLU A 36 -13.16 -15.26 -7.63
C GLU A 36 -11.80 -15.94 -7.38
N GLU A 37 -10.90 -15.94 -8.38
CA GLU A 37 -9.56 -16.48 -8.23
C GLU A 37 -8.78 -15.80 -7.10
N ALA A 38 -8.85 -14.47 -7.02
CA ALA A 38 -8.18 -13.71 -5.97
C ALA A 38 -8.75 -14.08 -4.59
N LEU A 39 -10.07 -14.16 -4.43
CA LEU A 39 -10.74 -14.52 -3.19
C LEU A 39 -10.45 -15.97 -2.76
N ASP A 40 -10.39 -16.91 -3.71
CA ASP A 40 -10.02 -18.29 -3.43
C ASP A 40 -8.58 -18.38 -2.96
N ASN A 41 -7.67 -17.61 -3.55
CA ASN A 41 -6.29 -17.54 -3.12
C ASN A 41 -6.17 -16.95 -1.70
N LEU A 42 -6.88 -15.86 -1.37
CA LEU A 42 -6.93 -15.31 -0.01
C LEU A 42 -7.44 -16.35 0.99
N SER A 43 -8.51 -17.07 0.64
CA SER A 43 -9.06 -18.13 1.47
C SER A 43 -8.07 -19.27 1.71
N ALA A 44 -7.27 -19.60 0.69
CA ALA A 44 -6.20 -20.61 0.82
C ALA A 44 -5.08 -20.12 1.75
N LEU A 45 -4.68 -18.84 1.65
CA LEU A 45 -3.69 -18.23 2.54
C LEU A 45 -4.17 -18.22 3.99
N LEU A 46 -5.43 -17.87 4.25
CA LEU A 46 -6.02 -17.90 5.59
C LEU A 46 -6.02 -19.29 6.20
N ARG A 47 -6.32 -20.35 5.39
CA ARG A 47 -6.26 -21.74 5.85
C ARG A 47 -4.84 -22.18 6.24
N ARG A 48 -3.79 -21.63 5.59
CA ARG A 48 -2.39 -21.87 5.95
C ARG A 48 -1.96 -21.14 7.24
N GLY A 49 -2.72 -20.14 7.64
CA GLY A 49 -2.53 -19.42 8.89
C GLY A 49 -1.22 -18.63 8.94
N ARG A 50 -0.57 -18.62 10.13
CA ARG A 50 0.62 -17.78 10.39
C ARG A 50 1.80 -18.06 9.45
N GLU A 51 1.93 -19.24 8.90
CA GLU A 51 3.00 -19.59 7.97
C GLU A 51 2.89 -18.79 6.67
N ALA A 52 1.66 -18.48 6.22
CA ALA A 52 1.38 -17.74 5.02
C ALA A 52 1.30 -16.22 5.21
N GLN A 53 1.39 -15.72 6.43
CA GLN A 53 1.19 -14.28 6.72
C GLN A 53 2.14 -13.35 5.94
N ARG A 54 3.34 -13.84 5.60
CA ARG A 54 4.29 -13.11 4.74
C ARG A 54 3.87 -13.04 3.27
N GLU A 55 2.93 -13.87 2.87
CA GLU A 55 2.37 -13.95 1.52
C GLU A 55 1.08 -13.11 1.39
N TYR A 56 0.57 -12.58 2.49
CA TYR A 56 -0.63 -11.76 2.49
C TYR A 56 -0.43 -10.51 1.65
N PRO A 57 -1.43 -10.15 0.81
CA PRO A 57 -1.37 -8.89 0.08
C PRO A 57 -1.49 -7.71 1.05
N ALA A 58 -0.63 -6.73 0.84
CA ALA A 58 -0.67 -5.46 1.57
C ALA A 58 -1.61 -4.45 0.89
N MET A 59 -2.00 -4.71 -0.37
CA MET A 59 -2.83 -3.82 -1.17
C MET A 59 -3.46 -4.58 -2.33
N PHE A 60 -4.58 -4.05 -2.82
CA PHE A 60 -5.29 -4.55 -4.00
C PHE A 60 -5.42 -3.46 -5.08
N VAL A 61 -5.29 -3.89 -6.34
CA VAL A 61 -5.63 -3.10 -7.52
C VAL A 61 -6.72 -3.87 -8.27
N PHE A 62 -7.91 -3.29 -8.39
CA PHE A 62 -9.05 -3.92 -9.03
C PHE A 62 -9.50 -3.18 -10.27
N ASP A 63 -9.79 -3.90 -11.36
CA ASP A 63 -10.67 -3.36 -12.36
C ASP A 63 -12.12 -3.31 -11.84
N TRP A 64 -12.80 -2.22 -12.15
CA TRP A 64 -14.23 -2.09 -11.85
C TRP A 64 -15.06 -3.13 -12.60
N MET A 65 -14.76 -3.33 -13.88
CA MET A 65 -15.56 -4.15 -14.80
C MET A 65 -14.96 -5.55 -14.99
N LEU A 66 -15.02 -6.37 -13.97
CA LEU A 66 -14.61 -7.77 -14.07
C LEU A 66 -15.75 -8.65 -14.55
N PRO A 67 -15.47 -9.73 -15.30
CA PRO A 67 -16.45 -10.76 -15.60
C PRO A 67 -16.84 -11.54 -14.35
N GLY A 68 -18.10 -11.94 -14.24
CA GLY A 68 -18.60 -12.66 -13.06
C GLY A 68 -18.87 -11.73 -11.89
N MET A 69 -18.06 -11.77 -10.87
CA MET A 69 -18.17 -10.87 -9.72
C MET A 69 -17.52 -9.52 -10.04
N ASP A 70 -18.30 -8.44 -9.99
CA ASP A 70 -17.75 -7.09 -10.16
C ASP A 70 -16.77 -6.70 -9.05
N GLY A 71 -15.89 -5.74 -9.36
CA GLY A 71 -14.86 -5.29 -8.42
C GLY A 71 -15.40 -4.79 -7.08
N MET A 72 -16.57 -4.16 -7.09
CA MET A 72 -17.21 -3.65 -5.86
C MET A 72 -17.72 -4.76 -4.96
N ALA A 73 -18.32 -5.81 -5.54
CA ALA A 73 -18.75 -6.99 -4.78
C ALA A 73 -17.54 -7.72 -4.17
N ALA A 74 -16.43 -7.78 -4.91
CA ALA A 74 -15.19 -8.36 -4.42
C ALA A 74 -14.60 -7.58 -3.24
N ILE A 75 -14.56 -6.24 -3.34
CA ILE A 75 -14.07 -5.38 -2.26
C ILE A 75 -14.91 -5.59 -0.99
N ARG A 76 -16.24 -5.63 -1.08
CA ARG A 76 -17.09 -5.89 0.09
C ARG A 76 -16.72 -7.18 0.79
N LYS A 77 -16.48 -8.26 0.03
CA LYS A 77 -16.04 -9.55 0.60
C LYS A 77 -14.67 -9.46 1.26
N ILE A 78 -13.72 -8.72 0.68
CA ILE A 78 -12.40 -8.49 1.29
C ILE A 78 -12.53 -7.70 2.60
N ARG A 79 -13.41 -6.70 2.64
CA ARG A 79 -13.68 -5.91 3.86
C ARG A 79 -14.30 -6.74 5.00
N GLU A 80 -14.98 -7.85 4.67
CA GLU A 80 -15.49 -8.82 5.63
C GLU A 80 -14.42 -9.77 6.19
N MET A 81 -13.23 -9.84 5.54
CA MET A 81 -12.10 -10.66 5.99
C MET A 81 -11.21 -9.85 6.96
N PRO A 82 -11.14 -10.17 8.26
CA PRO A 82 -10.42 -9.36 9.26
C PRO A 82 -8.95 -9.10 8.89
N ASP A 83 -8.25 -10.10 8.33
CA ASP A 83 -6.84 -10.00 7.97
C ASP A 83 -6.57 -9.04 6.80
N PHE A 84 -7.57 -8.74 5.97
CA PHE A 84 -7.44 -7.93 4.76
C PHE A 84 -8.35 -6.69 4.77
N SER A 85 -9.21 -6.54 5.78
CA SER A 85 -10.20 -5.47 5.85
C SER A 85 -9.60 -4.06 5.83
N ALA A 86 -8.38 -3.89 6.33
CA ALA A 86 -7.65 -2.63 6.35
C ALA A 86 -6.70 -2.45 5.16
N ALA A 87 -6.54 -3.46 4.29
CA ALA A 87 -5.65 -3.36 3.13
C ALA A 87 -6.21 -2.35 2.11
N PRO A 88 -5.43 -1.35 1.67
CA PRO A 88 -5.91 -0.36 0.72
C PRO A 88 -6.27 -0.98 -0.63
N VAL A 89 -7.28 -0.38 -1.26
CA VAL A 89 -7.81 -0.79 -2.55
C VAL A 89 -7.78 0.38 -3.52
N LEU A 90 -7.07 0.21 -4.65
CA LEU A 90 -7.11 1.10 -5.80
C LEU A 90 -8.03 0.51 -6.87
N MET A 91 -9.06 1.25 -7.26
CA MET A 91 -9.95 0.87 -8.35
C MET A 91 -9.49 1.47 -9.67
N LEU A 92 -9.48 0.64 -10.72
CA LEU A 92 -9.31 1.07 -12.10
C LEU A 92 -10.69 1.18 -12.75
N THR A 93 -10.99 2.29 -13.40
CA THR A 93 -12.33 2.55 -13.98
C THR A 93 -12.25 3.17 -15.37
N ALA A 94 -13.23 2.91 -16.24
CA ALA A 94 -13.38 3.60 -17.50
C ALA A 94 -13.97 5.01 -17.30
N LYS A 95 -13.53 5.98 -18.12
CA LYS A 95 -13.82 7.43 -18.01
C LYS A 95 -15.31 7.80 -17.97
N ASP A 96 -16.19 6.93 -18.46
CA ASP A 96 -17.59 7.25 -18.73
C ASP A 96 -18.51 7.14 -17.49
N ARG A 97 -17.95 6.84 -16.31
CA ARG A 97 -18.71 6.59 -15.10
C ARG A 97 -18.34 7.51 -13.93
N GLU A 98 -18.27 8.82 -14.19
CA GLU A 98 -18.09 9.80 -13.10
C GLU A 98 -19.17 9.71 -12.01
N MET A 99 -20.38 9.27 -12.37
CA MET A 99 -21.47 9.05 -11.38
C MET A 99 -21.22 7.86 -10.46
N ASP A 100 -20.46 6.86 -10.91
CA ASP A 100 -20.15 5.68 -10.10
C ASP A 100 -19.04 5.97 -9.07
N ILE A 101 -18.19 6.97 -9.33
CA ILE A 101 -17.10 7.37 -8.42
C ILE A 101 -17.65 7.89 -7.09
N VAL A 102 -18.76 8.64 -7.11
CA VAL A 102 -19.40 9.19 -5.89
C VAL A 102 -20.01 8.06 -5.06
N GLN A 103 -20.62 7.06 -5.71
CA GLN A 103 -21.14 5.87 -5.03
C GLN A 103 -20.02 4.91 -4.58
N GLY A 104 -18.89 4.94 -5.25
CA GLY A 104 -17.76 4.04 -4.98
C GLY A 104 -16.98 4.39 -3.71
N LEU A 105 -16.87 5.67 -3.35
CA LEU A 105 -16.23 6.11 -2.09
C LEU A 105 -16.96 5.57 -0.86
N ASP A 106 -18.29 5.42 -0.92
CA ASP A 106 -19.09 4.80 0.15
C ASP A 106 -18.94 3.26 0.21
N ASN A 107 -18.32 2.64 -0.80
CA ASN A 107 -18.26 1.18 -0.96
C ASN A 107 -16.91 0.53 -0.61
N GLY A 108 -15.95 1.27 -0.05
CA GLY A 108 -14.75 0.70 0.57
C GLY A 108 -13.48 0.68 -0.29
N ALA A 109 -13.46 1.32 -1.47
CA ALA A 109 -12.21 1.62 -2.18
C ALA A 109 -11.55 2.87 -1.57
N ASP A 110 -10.22 2.89 -1.55
CA ASP A 110 -9.43 3.98 -0.95
C ASP A 110 -8.99 5.03 -1.96
N ASP A 111 -8.90 4.66 -3.24
CA ASP A 111 -8.58 5.57 -4.35
C ASP A 111 -9.07 4.99 -5.68
N TYR A 112 -9.18 5.86 -6.69
CA TYR A 112 -9.65 5.53 -8.04
C TYR A 112 -8.68 6.08 -9.07
N MET A 113 -8.54 5.34 -10.18
CA MET A 113 -7.74 5.76 -11.33
C MET A 113 -8.48 5.43 -12.64
N THR A 114 -8.58 6.41 -13.54
CA THR A 114 -9.27 6.23 -14.81
C THR A 114 -8.37 5.60 -15.88
N LYS A 115 -8.93 4.68 -16.66
CA LYS A 115 -8.30 4.14 -17.88
C LYS A 115 -8.51 5.10 -19.06
N PRO A 116 -7.51 5.35 -19.93
CA PRO A 116 -6.13 4.89 -19.84
C PRO A 116 -5.31 5.67 -18.80
N PHE A 117 -4.40 4.98 -18.11
CA PHE A 117 -3.57 5.55 -17.04
C PHE A 117 -2.08 5.50 -17.38
N GLY A 118 -1.33 6.40 -16.74
CA GLY A 118 0.13 6.40 -16.82
C GLY A 118 0.75 5.50 -15.73
N ILE A 119 1.82 4.78 -16.09
CA ILE A 119 2.53 3.90 -15.15
C ILE A 119 3.12 4.68 -13.96
N LEU A 120 3.59 5.90 -14.18
CA LEU A 120 4.11 6.77 -13.10
C LEU A 120 3.00 7.22 -12.16
N GLU A 121 1.79 7.48 -12.68
CA GLU A 121 0.61 7.80 -11.87
C GLU A 121 0.21 6.60 -11.00
N LEU A 122 0.13 5.40 -11.60
CA LEU A 122 -0.12 4.15 -10.88
C LEU A 122 0.86 3.98 -9.72
N SER A 123 2.16 4.12 -9.98
CA SER A 123 3.20 3.99 -8.97
C SER A 123 3.05 5.00 -7.83
N ALA A 124 2.74 6.25 -8.16
CA ALA A 124 2.55 7.31 -7.16
C ALA A 124 1.37 7.02 -6.23
N ARG A 125 0.24 6.56 -6.79
CA ARG A 125 -0.97 6.20 -6.03
C ARG A 125 -0.73 4.99 -5.13
N VAL A 126 -0.14 3.92 -5.68
CA VAL A 126 0.24 2.72 -4.92
C VAL A 126 1.15 3.08 -3.74
N ARG A 127 2.19 3.86 -3.98
CA ARG A 127 3.09 4.31 -2.91
C ARG A 127 2.37 5.12 -1.83
N ASN A 128 1.46 6.02 -2.21
CA ASN A 128 0.71 6.83 -1.25
C ASN A 128 -0.27 6.00 -0.42
N LEU A 129 -0.91 5.01 -1.02
CA LEU A 129 -1.82 4.11 -0.33
C LEU A 129 -1.06 3.20 0.64
N LEU A 130 0.07 2.63 0.22
CA LEU A 130 0.89 1.76 1.08
C LEU A 130 1.48 2.50 2.28
N LYS A 131 1.80 3.81 2.17
CA LYS A 131 2.23 4.62 3.33
C LYS A 131 1.20 4.67 4.46
N ARG A 132 -0.09 4.48 4.16
CA ARG A 132 -1.16 4.46 5.19
C ARG A 132 -1.19 3.13 5.94
N VAL A 133 -0.66 2.05 5.34
CA VAL A 133 -0.61 0.70 5.93
C VAL A 133 0.71 0.47 6.66
N GLU A 134 1.74 1.19 6.29
CA GLU A 134 2.94 1.19 7.14
C GLU A 134 2.44 1.58 8.53
N PRO A 135 2.64 0.69 9.56
CA PRO A 135 2.52 1.16 10.93
C PRO A 135 3.35 2.42 10.91
N ALA A 136 2.77 3.53 11.37
CA ALA A 136 3.52 4.77 11.45
C ALA A 136 4.91 4.31 11.86
N LYS A 137 5.89 4.36 10.93
CA LYS A 137 7.25 4.32 11.40
C LYS A 137 7.13 5.37 12.46
N GLU A 138 7.22 4.97 13.73
CA GLU A 138 7.77 5.89 14.67
C GLU A 138 8.95 6.42 13.87
N GLU A 139 8.77 7.57 13.24
CA GLU A 139 9.91 8.33 12.79
C GLU A 139 10.71 8.24 14.05
N VAL A 140 11.87 7.58 13.96
CA VAL A 140 12.72 7.47 15.12
C VAL A 140 13.04 8.91 15.39
N SER A 141 12.08 9.58 16.03
CA SER A 141 12.17 10.99 16.44
C SER A 141 13.36 11.14 17.36
N SER A 142 13.82 10.02 17.92
CA SER A 142 15.04 9.91 18.69
C SER A 142 15.96 8.83 18.11
N LEU A 143 17.08 9.24 17.56
CA LEU A 143 18.20 8.38 17.21
C LEU A 143 19.12 8.29 18.42
N THR A 144 19.35 7.08 18.94
CA THR A 144 20.31 6.88 20.05
C THR A 144 21.51 6.11 19.51
N ILE A 145 22.69 6.73 19.60
CA ILE A 145 23.99 6.14 19.22
C ILE A 145 24.91 6.23 20.45
N GLY A 146 25.12 5.10 21.11
CA GLY A 146 25.88 5.07 22.36
C GLY A 146 25.21 5.90 23.46
N GLU A 147 25.89 6.91 23.99
CA GLU A 147 25.36 7.81 25.02
C GLU A 147 24.72 9.09 24.45
N VAL A 148 24.57 9.20 23.14
CA VAL A 148 23.96 10.35 22.47
C VAL A 148 22.57 9.99 21.98
N SER A 149 21.57 10.76 22.41
CA SER A 149 20.18 10.66 21.96
C SER A 149 19.77 11.96 21.24
N ILE A 150 19.23 11.83 20.04
CA ILE A 150 18.85 12.96 19.18
C ILE A 150 17.36 12.87 18.93
N ASN A 151 16.58 13.85 19.34
CA ASN A 151 15.18 13.98 18.96
C ASN A 151 15.07 14.91 17.74
N ARG A 152 14.63 14.37 16.58
CA ARG A 152 14.54 15.13 15.33
C ARG A 152 13.37 16.09 15.28
N GLU A 153 12.31 15.86 16.05
CA GLU A 153 11.13 16.74 16.09
C GLU A 153 11.39 17.96 17.00
N THR A 154 11.89 17.70 18.21
CA THR A 154 12.17 18.77 19.18
C THR A 154 13.53 19.41 18.95
N ARG A 155 14.39 18.83 18.08
CA ARG A 155 15.80 19.20 17.84
C ARG A 155 16.64 19.14 19.11
N GLU A 156 16.28 18.27 20.02
CA GLU A 156 16.92 18.10 21.30
C GLU A 156 17.99 17.02 21.20
N VAL A 157 19.18 17.33 21.72
CA VAL A 157 20.31 16.39 21.82
C VAL A 157 20.66 16.21 23.27
N ILE A 158 20.69 14.94 23.69
CA ILE A 158 21.14 14.54 25.01
C ILE A 158 22.43 13.74 24.84
N ALA A 159 23.51 14.17 25.42
CA ALA A 159 24.80 13.49 25.40
C ALA A 159 25.24 13.18 26.84
N CYS A 160 25.52 11.91 27.13
CA CYS A 160 25.93 11.46 28.49
C CYS A 160 24.94 11.85 29.60
N GLY A 161 23.63 11.97 29.27
CA GLY A 161 22.58 12.37 30.22
C GLY A 161 22.34 13.88 30.33
N ASP A 162 23.16 14.72 29.72
CA ASP A 162 23.03 16.17 29.74
C ASP A 162 22.47 16.70 28.41
N ARG A 163 21.55 17.66 28.49
CA ARG A 163 20.98 18.34 27.31
C ARG A 163 22.01 19.27 26.70
N THR A 164 22.28 19.08 25.40
CA THR A 164 23.25 19.88 24.66
C THR A 164 22.51 20.75 23.65
N GLU A 165 22.69 22.06 23.70
CA GLU A 165 22.13 22.98 22.71
C GLU A 165 23.07 23.07 21.50
N LEU A 166 22.56 22.72 20.34
CA LEU A 166 23.24 22.81 19.06
C LEU A 166 22.63 23.93 18.21
N THR A 167 23.45 24.59 17.42
CA THR A 167 22.98 25.47 16.36
C THR A 167 22.31 24.64 15.28
N LEU A 168 21.47 25.27 14.44
CA LEU A 168 20.77 24.59 13.34
C LEU A 168 21.73 23.81 12.43
N LYS A 169 22.88 24.41 12.09
CA LYS A 169 23.89 23.78 11.22
C LYS A 169 24.57 22.57 11.86
N GLU A 170 24.85 22.64 13.15
CA GLU A 170 25.43 21.53 13.89
C GLU A 170 24.45 20.39 14.05
N PHE A 171 23.17 20.68 14.28
CA PHE A 171 22.12 19.68 14.33
C PHE A 171 21.92 18.98 12.98
N GLU A 172 21.87 19.75 11.88
CA GLU A 172 21.77 19.19 10.54
C GLU A 172 22.96 18.28 10.22
N LEU A 173 24.20 18.71 10.54
CA LEU A 173 25.39 17.90 10.33
C LEU A 173 25.35 16.58 11.12
N LEU A 174 24.91 16.65 12.37
CA LEU A 174 24.81 15.46 13.25
C LEU A 174 23.76 14.45 12.75
N THR A 175 22.70 14.91 12.07
CA THR A 175 21.64 14.05 11.55
C THR A 175 21.94 13.47 10.17
N TYR A 176 23.03 13.91 9.51
CA TYR A 176 23.54 13.37 8.23
C TYR A 176 24.59 12.26 8.43
N LEU A 177 25.08 12.05 9.64
CA LEU A 177 26.02 10.98 10.00
C LEU A 177 25.28 9.69 10.35
#